data_17ad6743497bc921e3098b69d8a0441b
#
_entry.id   17ad6743497bc921e3098b69d8a0441b
#
_cell.length_a   1.000
_cell.length_b   1.000
_cell.length_c   1.000
_cell.angle_alpha   90.00
_cell.angle_beta   90.00
_cell.angle_gamma   90.00
#
_symmetry.space_group_name_H-M   'P 1'
#
loop_
_entity.id
_entity.type
_entity.pdbx_description
1 polymer ?
#
loop_
_entity_poly.entity_id
_entity_poly.type
_entity_poly.pdbx_seq_one_letter_code
_entity_poly.pdbx_strand_id
1 'polypeptide(L)'
;MGIYFFLPAKAGFFIGFSLFVLSFYLYNEKKRRMGGTYGMKIKTYEADVVVLNEEKGFAALKKAAESGRKLWDTEKIRVVIDKKVPPNSPEESKRQQEVLALARKLDIPHAYGKGMAFHLLVEESLPEGFIAVSGDPDVYVMGAFGGKGYCLDEEGLEEVLLTGSFSIQEGGVFNVFLSTKETRYDQFFREGYRPCNYDKAYALSKKIPQGMPVCISGELQEFRKEELAVMCMAAGRASGCTAFVKENVQGFHIRIQYVPSVVIHEGKEISQKGRIPISAVFIGGAQGGFLEDIRHAADIIRGEHVSDGVRLSVAPATAEVYKKAADLGYIKDIMDAGGIFLNQCADPSYKAKAGKGEILLTNDNKDYGDEIEAAVFHVSTERAANAAVRGYIGGEFLKRKRQEEAEAPVLFEEKAEESEKPALGTKSLSADPILAFSGRVWKFGDDIDTDIIIPTQHLSYPSWDEIKKHMFELLRPELAEEVREGDILVAGNNFGCGSSREQAAEVLSESGIRCIIAKSFARIFFRNAVNNGILPIECAALFDDVEEGDTVIVVPNEYILCKGKKYPIPKVRGDLLSLIMDGGLVKHVQKERGR
;
A
#
# COMPACT_ATOMS: atom_id res chain seq x y z
N MET A 1 34.04 25.83 26.58
CA MET A 1 34.70 27.12 26.38
C MET A 1 34.54 27.47 24.90
N GLY A 2 33.55 28.28 24.55
CA GLY A 2 33.23 28.64 23.18
C GLY A 2 33.97 29.93 22.82
N ILE A 3 34.69 29.89 21.71
CA ILE A 3 35.34 31.08 21.14
C ILE A 3 34.44 31.59 20.02
N TYR A 4 33.85 32.77 20.23
CA TYR A 4 33.09 33.49 19.21
C TYR A 4 34.05 34.42 18.47
N PHE A 5 34.14 34.28 17.15
CA PHE A 5 34.75 35.29 16.28
C PHE A 5 33.63 35.97 15.48
N PHE A 6 33.53 37.30 15.65
CA PHE A 6 32.70 38.15 14.81
C PHE A 6 33.48 38.56 13.56
N LEU A 7 32.90 38.34 12.38
CA LEU A 7 33.36 38.93 11.12
C LEU A 7 32.16 39.51 10.34
N PRO A 8 32.36 40.60 9.59
CA PRO A 8 31.26 41.43 9.10
C PRO A 8 30.51 40.86 7.90
N ALA A 9 29.24 41.22 7.79
CA ALA A 9 28.15 40.72 7.00
C ALA A 9 28.25 40.83 5.46
N LYS A 10 29.29 40.34 4.83
CA LYS A 10 29.32 40.18 3.35
C LYS A 10 29.84 38.83 2.83
N ALA A 11 30.11 37.86 3.70
CA ALA A 11 30.66 36.54 3.34
C ALA A 11 29.82 35.36 3.86
N GLY A 12 28.54 35.54 4.05
CA GLY A 12 27.65 34.59 4.78
C GLY A 12 27.43 33.24 4.10
N PHE A 13 27.85 33.03 2.85
CA PHE A 13 27.58 31.78 2.13
C PHE A 13 28.74 30.75 2.22
N PHE A 14 29.97 31.21 2.50
CA PHE A 14 31.15 30.34 2.55
C PHE A 14 31.51 29.84 3.96
N ILE A 15 31.07 30.51 5.01
CA ILE A 15 31.52 30.22 6.39
C ILE A 15 30.77 29.02 6.98
N GLY A 16 29.49 28.83 6.65
CA GLY A 16 28.71 27.68 7.11
C GLY A 16 29.25 26.36 6.56
N PHE A 17 29.70 26.35 5.32
CA PHE A 17 30.31 25.19 4.68
C PHE A 17 31.71 24.86 5.25
N SER A 18 32.49 25.89 5.60
CA SER A 18 33.83 25.72 6.15
C SER A 18 33.81 25.20 7.60
N LEU A 19 32.90 25.63 8.45
CA LEU A 19 32.76 25.12 9.82
C LEU A 19 32.22 23.67 9.83
N PHE A 20 31.38 23.34 8.89
CA PHE A 20 30.88 21.96 8.73
C PHE A 20 31.99 21.01 8.25
N VAL A 21 32.78 21.42 7.27
CA VAL A 21 33.95 20.69 6.79
C VAL A 21 34.99 20.55 7.91
N LEU A 22 35.20 21.59 8.70
CA LEU A 22 36.12 21.56 9.85
C LEU A 22 35.63 20.63 10.96
N SER A 23 34.32 20.60 11.25
CA SER A 23 33.70 19.67 12.21
C SER A 23 33.82 18.22 11.71
N PHE A 24 33.61 17.99 10.42
CA PHE A 24 33.77 16.68 9.80
C PHE A 24 35.25 16.27 9.70
N TYR A 25 36.13 17.22 9.43
CA TYR A 25 37.60 16.98 9.42
C TYR A 25 38.13 16.66 10.81
N LEU A 26 37.69 17.39 11.84
CA LEU A 26 38.01 17.12 13.25
C LEU A 26 37.43 15.79 13.75
N TYR A 27 36.25 15.42 13.28
CA TYR A 27 35.66 14.10 13.53
C TYR A 27 36.48 12.99 12.89
N ASN A 28 36.86 13.14 11.63
CA ASN A 28 37.69 12.16 10.92
C ASN A 28 39.13 12.11 11.45
N GLU A 29 39.69 13.24 11.88
CA GLU A 29 41.01 13.29 12.52
C GLU A 29 40.99 12.67 13.91
N LYS A 30 39.91 12.87 14.69
CA LYS A 30 39.68 12.18 15.94
C LYS A 30 39.46 10.67 15.71
N LYS A 31 38.80 10.29 14.61
CA LYS A 31 38.67 8.89 14.15
C LYS A 31 40.04 8.28 13.78
N ARG A 32 40.92 9.04 13.09
CA ARG A 32 42.28 8.60 12.77
C ARG A 32 43.18 8.48 14.02
N ARG A 33 43.06 9.41 14.99
CA ARG A 33 43.85 9.39 16.24
C ARG A 33 43.37 8.32 17.21
N MET A 34 42.09 7.91 17.16
CA MET A 34 41.55 6.84 18.02
C MET A 34 41.87 5.44 17.51
N GLY A 35 42.49 5.28 16.30
CA GLY A 35 43.11 4.02 15.81
C GLY A 35 42.26 2.76 15.99
N GLY A 36 40.95 2.88 16.23
CA GLY A 36 40.12 1.79 16.62
C GLY A 36 38.90 1.67 15.70
N THR A 37 38.71 0.56 15.09
CA THR A 37 37.40 -0.01 14.87
C THR A 37 36.53 0.34 16.09
N TYR A 38 35.50 1.17 15.95
CA TYR A 38 34.49 1.36 16.98
C TYR A 38 34.07 -0.03 17.44
N GLY A 39 34.49 -0.44 18.63
CA GLY A 39 34.37 -1.75 19.23
C GLY A 39 33.24 -2.60 18.68
N MET A 40 33.35 -2.99 17.41
CA MET A 40 32.42 -3.85 16.72
C MET A 40 32.34 -5.17 17.49
N LYS A 41 31.15 -5.51 17.91
CA LYS A 41 30.88 -6.75 18.66
C LYS A 41 29.85 -7.55 17.88
N ILE A 42 30.02 -8.86 17.90
CA ILE A 42 28.97 -9.76 17.47
C ILE A 42 27.88 -9.74 18.54
N LYS A 43 26.67 -9.43 18.12
CA LYS A 43 25.48 -9.51 18.96
C LYS A 43 24.48 -10.45 18.32
N THR A 44 23.87 -11.27 19.15
CA THR A 44 22.83 -12.21 18.77
C THR A 44 21.47 -11.65 19.19
N TYR A 45 20.52 -11.75 18.30
CA TYR A 45 19.14 -11.30 18.47
C TYR A 45 18.18 -12.45 18.20
N GLU A 46 17.01 -12.39 18.84
CA GLU A 46 15.86 -13.25 18.54
C GLU A 46 14.89 -12.45 17.65
N ALA A 47 14.38 -13.08 16.60
CA ALA A 47 13.40 -12.47 15.72
C ALA A 47 11.99 -12.63 16.32
N ASP A 48 11.19 -11.56 16.28
CA ASP A 48 9.76 -11.64 16.60
C ASP A 48 8.95 -11.97 15.34
N VAL A 49 9.44 -11.52 14.18
CA VAL A 49 8.81 -11.81 12.89
C VAL A 49 9.85 -11.87 11.77
N VAL A 50 9.69 -12.82 10.86
CA VAL A 50 10.52 -12.99 9.65
C VAL A 50 9.64 -12.78 8.42
N VAL A 51 9.98 -11.80 7.57
CA VAL A 51 9.21 -11.45 6.37
C VAL A 51 9.98 -11.86 5.12
N LEU A 52 9.36 -12.68 4.31
CA LEU A 52 9.92 -13.22 3.06
C LEU A 52 9.08 -12.69 1.91
N ASN A 53 9.58 -11.64 1.22
CA ASN A 53 8.86 -10.95 0.15
C ASN A 53 9.71 -10.75 -1.11
N GLU A 54 10.88 -11.37 -1.16
CA GLU A 54 11.80 -11.28 -2.30
C GLU A 54 12.55 -12.60 -2.55
N GLU A 55 13.30 -12.65 -3.65
CA GLU A 55 13.99 -13.87 -4.11
C GLU A 55 14.90 -14.52 -3.08
N LYS A 56 15.70 -13.72 -2.35
CA LYS A 56 16.59 -14.24 -1.29
C LYS A 56 15.80 -14.91 -0.18
N GLY A 57 14.70 -14.28 0.26
CA GLY A 57 13.82 -14.85 1.28
C GLY A 57 13.17 -16.14 0.82
N PHE A 58 12.73 -16.21 -0.43
CA PHE A 58 12.12 -17.41 -1.00
C PHE A 58 13.14 -18.54 -1.18
N ALA A 59 14.38 -18.22 -1.61
CA ALA A 59 15.47 -19.17 -1.70
C ALA A 59 15.85 -19.73 -0.32
N ALA A 60 15.98 -18.88 0.69
CA ALA A 60 16.26 -19.29 2.07
C ALA A 60 15.16 -20.22 2.61
N LEU A 61 13.88 -19.90 2.39
CA LEU A 61 12.76 -20.75 2.78
C LEU A 61 12.83 -22.14 2.12
N LYS A 62 13.13 -22.18 0.84
CA LYS A 62 13.27 -23.44 0.09
C LYS A 62 14.41 -24.29 0.65
N LYS A 63 15.59 -23.71 0.87
CA LYS A 63 16.75 -24.40 1.46
C LYS A 63 16.44 -24.91 2.86
N ALA A 64 15.85 -24.06 3.72
CA ALA A 64 15.46 -24.46 5.07
C ALA A 64 14.48 -25.65 5.03
N ALA A 65 13.50 -25.65 4.14
CA ALA A 65 12.55 -26.75 3.96
C ALA A 65 13.23 -28.03 3.43
N GLU A 66 14.19 -27.93 2.51
CA GLU A 66 14.94 -29.06 1.93
C GLU A 66 15.97 -29.64 2.92
N SER A 67 16.38 -28.89 3.94
CA SER A 67 17.33 -29.35 4.96
C SER A 67 16.82 -30.53 5.82
N GLY A 68 15.52 -30.78 5.82
CA GLY A 68 14.86 -31.78 6.65
C GLY A 68 14.77 -31.39 8.15
N ARG A 69 15.24 -30.20 8.51
CA ARG A 69 15.13 -29.63 9.86
C ARG A 69 13.76 -28.97 10.04
N LYS A 70 13.25 -28.97 11.27
CA LYS A 70 12.02 -28.25 11.60
C LYS A 70 12.29 -26.73 11.58
N LEU A 71 11.38 -25.96 10.96
CA LEU A 71 11.39 -24.52 11.08
C LEU A 71 11.15 -24.10 12.54
N TRP A 72 11.74 -22.98 12.94
CA TRP A 72 11.66 -22.46 14.29
C TRP A 72 10.21 -22.24 14.76
N ASP A 73 9.49 -21.31 14.14
CA ASP A 73 8.11 -20.97 14.48
C ASP A 73 7.40 -20.46 13.22
N THR A 74 6.55 -21.31 12.64
CA THR A 74 5.87 -20.96 11.38
C THR A 74 4.88 -19.82 11.53
N GLU A 75 4.31 -19.60 12.72
CA GLU A 75 3.40 -18.50 12.99
C GLU A 75 4.09 -17.13 13.02
N LYS A 76 5.40 -17.11 13.21
CA LYS A 76 6.22 -15.88 13.17
C LYS A 76 6.87 -15.62 11.81
N ILE A 77 6.63 -16.47 10.83
CA ILE A 77 7.11 -16.28 9.45
C ILE A 77 5.96 -15.72 8.62
N ARG A 78 6.25 -14.78 7.74
CA ARG A 78 5.30 -14.21 6.76
C ARG A 78 5.86 -14.36 5.37
N VAL A 79 5.12 -15.03 4.49
CA VAL A 79 5.42 -15.05 3.05
C VAL A 79 4.51 -14.05 2.37
N VAL A 80 5.07 -13.03 1.73
CA VAL A 80 4.30 -11.96 1.09
C VAL A 80 4.72 -11.82 -0.36
N ILE A 81 3.78 -11.99 -1.28
CA ILE A 81 3.97 -11.67 -2.69
C ILE A 81 3.42 -10.26 -2.93
N ASP A 82 4.30 -9.27 -2.91
CA ASP A 82 3.97 -7.85 -3.02
C ASP A 82 4.57 -7.16 -4.25
N LYS A 83 5.46 -7.84 -4.98
CA LYS A 83 6.11 -7.33 -6.19
C LYS A 83 5.62 -8.07 -7.42
N LYS A 84 5.48 -7.36 -8.54
CA LYS A 84 5.03 -7.92 -9.83
C LYS A 84 3.69 -8.68 -9.70
N VAL A 85 2.71 -8.05 -9.08
CA VAL A 85 1.37 -8.60 -8.90
C VAL A 85 0.36 -7.79 -9.73
N PRO A 86 -0.34 -8.42 -10.69
CA PRO A 86 -0.18 -9.80 -11.17
C PRO A 86 1.19 -10.04 -11.82
N PRO A 87 1.66 -11.30 -11.95
CA PRO A 87 2.95 -11.61 -12.56
C PRO A 87 3.01 -11.12 -14.01
N ASN A 88 4.18 -10.72 -14.46
CA ASN A 88 4.39 -10.18 -15.80
C ASN A 88 4.91 -11.21 -16.82
N SER A 89 5.18 -12.44 -16.38
CA SER A 89 5.57 -13.54 -17.23
C SER A 89 5.09 -14.89 -16.66
N PRO A 90 5.00 -15.94 -17.49
CA PRO A 90 4.68 -17.31 -17.04
C PRO A 90 5.67 -17.84 -15.99
N GLU A 91 6.95 -17.52 -16.14
CA GLU A 91 8.02 -17.94 -15.23
C GLU A 91 7.82 -17.31 -13.85
N GLU A 92 7.49 -16.01 -13.83
CA GLU A 92 7.19 -15.29 -12.57
C GLU A 92 5.95 -15.88 -11.90
N SER A 93 4.90 -16.15 -12.68
CA SER A 93 3.68 -16.79 -12.19
C SER A 93 3.96 -18.15 -11.56
N LYS A 94 4.72 -18.99 -12.23
CA LYS A 94 5.11 -20.32 -11.74
C LYS A 94 5.89 -20.20 -10.42
N ARG A 95 6.88 -19.30 -10.36
CA ARG A 95 7.70 -19.08 -9.17
C ARG A 95 6.84 -18.61 -7.98
N GLN A 96 5.95 -17.66 -8.19
CA GLN A 96 5.05 -17.19 -7.14
C GLN A 96 4.14 -18.31 -6.63
N GLN A 97 3.62 -19.14 -7.51
CA GLN A 97 2.80 -20.31 -7.13
C GLN A 97 3.60 -21.36 -6.35
N GLU A 98 4.84 -21.63 -6.75
CA GLU A 98 5.72 -22.56 -6.04
C GLU A 98 5.98 -22.11 -4.59
N VAL A 99 6.25 -20.82 -4.40
CA VAL A 99 6.47 -20.23 -3.06
C VAL A 99 5.21 -20.31 -2.21
N LEU A 100 4.05 -19.95 -2.76
CA LEU A 100 2.78 -20.04 -2.05
C LEU A 100 2.40 -21.49 -1.72
N ALA A 101 2.66 -22.43 -2.62
CA ALA A 101 2.44 -23.85 -2.35
C ALA A 101 3.35 -24.36 -1.22
N LEU A 102 4.61 -23.91 -1.19
CA LEU A 102 5.54 -24.24 -0.11
C LEU A 102 5.08 -23.63 1.22
N ALA A 103 4.66 -22.37 1.24
CA ALA A 103 4.14 -21.72 2.44
C ALA A 103 2.92 -22.47 3.00
N ARG A 104 1.97 -22.85 2.14
CA ARG A 104 0.80 -23.65 2.55
C ARG A 104 1.21 -25.02 3.12
N LYS A 105 2.15 -25.72 2.46
CA LYS A 105 2.66 -27.02 2.92
C LYS A 105 3.31 -26.95 4.28
N LEU A 106 3.94 -25.82 4.60
CA LEU A 106 4.65 -25.60 5.86
C LEU A 106 3.78 -24.91 6.92
N ASP A 107 2.51 -24.64 6.61
CA ASP A 107 1.56 -23.90 7.48
C ASP A 107 2.07 -22.51 7.87
N ILE A 108 2.62 -21.80 6.89
CA ILE A 108 3.14 -20.44 7.06
C ILE A 108 2.10 -19.42 6.64
N PRO A 109 1.79 -18.40 7.46
CA PRO A 109 0.96 -17.26 7.05
C PRO A 109 1.49 -16.59 5.78
N HIS A 110 0.60 -16.41 4.79
CA HIS A 110 1.00 -15.86 3.50
C HIS A 110 -0.03 -14.89 2.92
N ALA A 111 0.45 -13.93 2.12
CA ALA A 111 -0.37 -12.95 1.44
C ALA A 111 0.06 -12.80 -0.02
N TYR A 112 -0.92 -12.73 -0.91
CA TYR A 112 -0.71 -12.50 -2.34
C TYR A 112 -1.42 -11.21 -2.77
N GLY A 113 -0.66 -10.21 -3.20
CA GLY A 113 -1.21 -8.96 -3.74
C GLY A 113 -2.07 -8.13 -2.78
N LYS A 114 -1.99 -8.37 -1.47
CA LYS A 114 -2.78 -7.61 -0.48
C LYS A 114 -2.17 -6.25 -0.15
N GLY A 115 -0.90 -6.09 -0.37
CA GLY A 115 -0.18 -4.85 -0.08
C GLY A 115 1.32 -5.08 -0.04
N MET A 116 2.07 -3.99 0.11
CA MET A 116 3.51 -4.02 0.35
C MET A 116 3.80 -4.67 1.70
N ALA A 117 4.77 -5.57 1.75
CA ALA A 117 5.01 -6.47 2.88
C ALA A 117 5.11 -5.75 4.24
N PHE A 118 5.89 -4.68 4.30
CA PHE A 118 6.11 -3.98 5.57
C PHE A 118 4.93 -3.08 5.97
N HIS A 119 4.11 -2.63 5.03
CA HIS A 119 2.85 -1.95 5.34
C HIS A 119 1.82 -2.93 5.93
N LEU A 120 1.75 -4.14 5.39
CA LEU A 120 0.92 -5.19 5.97
C LEU A 120 1.36 -5.53 7.40
N LEU A 121 2.68 -5.56 7.64
CA LEU A 121 3.22 -5.82 8.97
C LEU A 121 2.89 -4.69 9.96
N VAL A 122 2.84 -3.43 9.51
CA VAL A 122 2.41 -2.28 10.33
C VAL A 122 0.92 -2.39 10.73
N GLU A 123 0.10 -3.03 9.88
CA GLU A 123 -1.31 -3.28 10.18
C GLU A 123 -1.50 -4.42 11.23
N GLU A 124 -0.46 -5.22 11.50
CA GLU A 124 -0.45 -6.21 12.58
C GLU A 124 -0.11 -5.54 13.91
N SER A 125 -0.78 -5.92 15.00
CA SER A 125 -0.50 -5.42 16.35
C SER A 125 0.76 -6.08 16.91
N LEU A 126 1.93 -5.56 16.57
CA LEU A 126 3.21 -6.05 17.10
C LEU A 126 3.57 -5.34 18.43
N PRO A 127 4.24 -6.03 19.37
CA PRO A 127 4.64 -5.44 20.64
C PRO A 127 5.70 -4.35 20.43
N GLU A 128 5.75 -3.35 21.32
CA GLU A 128 6.82 -2.34 21.28
C GLU A 128 8.21 -2.98 21.44
N GLY A 129 9.15 -2.55 20.62
CA GLY A 129 10.51 -3.06 20.61
C GLY A 129 10.72 -4.32 19.79
N PHE A 130 9.72 -4.80 19.07
CA PHE A 130 9.80 -5.99 18.22
C PHE A 130 10.98 -5.96 17.23
N ILE A 131 11.46 -7.14 16.85
CA ILE A 131 12.53 -7.33 15.87
C ILE A 131 11.97 -8.02 14.63
N ALA A 132 11.95 -7.28 13.52
CA ALA A 132 11.58 -7.79 12.21
C ALA A 132 12.83 -8.10 11.38
N VAL A 133 12.81 -9.25 10.70
CA VAL A 133 13.92 -9.70 9.87
C VAL A 133 13.44 -9.94 8.44
N SER A 134 14.22 -9.52 7.46
CA SER A 134 13.94 -9.79 6.03
C SER A 134 15.24 -9.77 5.22
N GLY A 135 15.19 -10.26 3.98
CA GLY A 135 16.21 -10.00 2.95
C GLY A 135 16.01 -8.65 2.25
N ASP A 136 14.85 -8.05 2.39
CA ASP A 136 14.51 -6.77 1.79
C ASP A 136 14.91 -5.59 2.70
N PRO A 137 15.75 -4.66 2.23
CA PRO A 137 16.16 -3.49 3.00
C PRO A 137 15.01 -2.58 3.43
N ASP A 138 13.83 -2.70 2.84
CA ASP A 138 12.66 -1.95 3.27
C ASP A 138 12.21 -2.31 4.69
N VAL A 139 12.68 -3.43 5.25
CA VAL A 139 12.46 -3.82 6.65
C VAL A 139 12.88 -2.75 7.67
N TYR A 140 13.82 -1.88 7.31
CA TYR A 140 14.28 -0.81 8.20
C TYR A 140 13.19 0.23 8.53
N VAL A 141 12.11 0.31 7.75
CA VAL A 141 10.95 1.17 8.05
C VAL A 141 10.31 0.83 9.40
N MET A 142 10.46 -0.40 9.88
CA MET A 142 9.91 -0.87 11.16
C MET A 142 10.40 -0.04 12.35
N GLY A 143 11.55 0.62 12.21
CA GLY A 143 12.09 1.51 13.24
C GLY A 143 11.24 2.73 13.56
N ALA A 144 10.39 3.17 12.65
CA ALA A 144 9.43 4.26 12.87
C ALA A 144 8.13 3.79 13.56
N PHE A 145 7.90 2.48 13.57
CA PHE A 145 6.70 1.85 14.12
C PHE A 145 6.96 1.11 15.43
N GLY A 146 7.97 1.53 16.17
CA GLY A 146 8.28 1.00 17.50
C GLY A 146 9.13 -0.25 17.51
N GLY A 147 9.55 -0.77 16.36
CA GLY A 147 10.38 -1.97 16.24
C GLY A 147 11.82 -1.70 15.81
N LYS A 148 12.49 -2.75 15.36
CA LYS A 148 13.79 -2.71 14.68
C LYS A 148 13.77 -3.65 13.50
N GLY A 149 14.16 -3.16 12.33
CA GLY A 149 14.34 -3.97 11.15
C GLY A 149 15.79 -4.41 10.99
N TYR A 150 16.00 -5.66 10.55
CA TYR A 150 17.30 -6.19 10.19
C TYR A 150 17.23 -6.86 8.82
N CYS A 151 18.09 -6.40 7.91
CA CYS A 151 18.20 -6.99 6.59
C CYS A 151 19.37 -7.99 6.58
N LEU A 152 19.06 -9.25 6.27
CA LEU A 152 20.03 -10.34 6.23
C LEU A 152 20.22 -10.82 4.79
N ASP A 153 21.36 -11.48 4.57
CA ASP A 153 21.58 -12.27 3.36
C ASP A 153 20.84 -13.62 3.42
N GLU A 154 20.96 -14.40 2.36
CA GLU A 154 20.26 -15.67 2.21
C GLU A 154 20.66 -16.68 3.32
N GLU A 155 21.95 -16.72 3.68
CA GLU A 155 22.46 -17.64 4.73
C GLU A 155 21.94 -17.24 6.12
N GLY A 156 21.96 -15.94 6.44
CA GLY A 156 21.40 -15.42 7.67
C GLY A 156 19.90 -15.62 7.78
N LEU A 157 19.16 -15.51 6.64
CA LEU A 157 17.73 -15.83 6.61
C LEU A 157 17.47 -17.32 6.83
N GLU A 158 18.26 -18.20 6.23
CA GLU A 158 18.15 -19.66 6.48
C GLU A 158 18.38 -19.97 7.95
N GLU A 159 19.41 -19.37 8.57
CA GLU A 159 19.69 -19.56 9.99
C GLU A 159 18.52 -19.14 10.88
N VAL A 160 17.96 -17.93 10.65
CA VAL A 160 16.86 -17.41 11.47
C VAL A 160 15.57 -18.21 11.26
N LEU A 161 15.32 -18.75 10.08
CA LEU A 161 14.18 -19.63 9.81
C LEU A 161 14.28 -20.96 10.59
N LEU A 162 15.48 -21.45 10.83
CA LEU A 162 15.72 -22.70 11.54
C LEU A 162 15.89 -22.54 13.06
N THR A 163 16.36 -21.37 13.53
CA THR A 163 16.74 -21.17 14.94
C THR A 163 15.94 -20.09 15.66
N GLY A 164 15.31 -19.19 14.92
CA GLY A 164 14.69 -17.98 15.46
C GLY A 164 15.68 -16.86 15.82
N SER A 165 16.99 -17.11 15.68
CA SER A 165 18.04 -16.20 16.09
C SER A 165 18.98 -15.88 14.94
N PHE A 166 19.61 -14.73 15.01
CA PHE A 166 20.64 -14.30 14.05
C PHE A 166 21.71 -13.48 14.75
N SER A 167 22.90 -13.45 14.18
CA SER A 167 24.03 -12.69 14.73
C SER A 167 24.52 -11.67 13.71
N ILE A 168 24.73 -10.45 14.19
CA ILE A 168 25.33 -9.38 13.37
C ILE A 168 26.51 -8.73 14.08
N GLN A 169 27.43 -8.22 13.30
CA GLN A 169 28.52 -7.40 13.80
C GLN A 169 28.08 -5.93 13.83
N GLU A 170 27.93 -5.35 15.00
CA GLU A 170 27.51 -3.95 15.15
C GLU A 170 28.38 -3.17 16.14
N GLY A 171 28.49 -1.86 15.90
CA GLY A 171 29.15 -0.91 16.79
C GLY A 171 28.22 -0.27 17.80
N GLY A 172 28.67 0.83 18.41
CA GLY A 172 27.80 1.67 19.25
C GLY A 172 26.70 2.36 18.43
N VAL A 173 25.66 2.81 19.12
CA VAL A 173 24.54 3.51 18.47
C VAL A 173 24.97 4.88 17.97
N PHE A 174 24.65 5.18 16.71
CA PHE A 174 24.86 6.47 16.09
C PHE A 174 23.57 7.31 16.20
N ASN A 175 23.64 8.45 16.90
CA ASN A 175 22.46 9.27 17.17
C ASN A 175 22.33 10.39 16.11
N VAL A 176 21.13 10.53 15.56
CA VAL A 176 20.70 11.59 14.66
C VAL A 176 19.64 12.43 15.36
N PHE A 177 19.83 13.74 15.42
CA PHE A 177 18.85 14.66 15.98
C PHE A 177 18.19 15.46 14.87
N LEU A 178 16.89 15.30 14.71
CA LEU A 178 16.08 16.08 13.77
C LEU A 178 15.62 17.39 14.42
N SER A 179 15.81 18.51 13.74
CA SER A 179 15.35 19.82 14.20
C SER A 179 14.70 20.59 13.06
N THR A 180 13.59 21.25 13.38
CA THR A 180 12.88 22.15 12.47
C THR A 180 13.15 23.63 12.81
N LYS A 181 13.71 23.92 13.99
CA LYS A 181 13.76 25.27 14.65
C LYS A 181 14.86 26.16 14.18
N GLU A 182 15.45 26.25 13.17
CA GLU A 182 16.46 27.25 12.77
C GLU A 182 16.49 27.53 11.25
N THR A 183 15.40 27.35 10.57
CA THR A 183 15.34 27.63 9.14
C THR A 183 14.42 28.81 8.86
N ARG A 184 14.79 29.64 7.88
CA ARG A 184 13.89 30.62 7.24
C ARG A 184 12.64 29.97 6.62
N TYR A 185 12.38 28.72 6.95
CA TYR A 185 11.42 27.81 6.36
C TYR A 185 10.27 27.43 7.29
N ASP A 186 10.24 27.94 8.55
CA ASP A 186 9.09 27.80 9.46
C ASP A 186 7.76 28.17 8.79
N GLN A 187 7.80 29.17 7.89
CA GLN A 187 6.64 29.59 7.14
C GLN A 187 6.15 28.52 6.15
N PHE A 188 7.06 27.83 5.47
CA PHE A 188 6.70 26.77 4.51
C PHE A 188 6.10 25.55 5.20
N PHE A 189 6.62 25.17 6.38
CA PHE A 189 6.02 24.09 7.18
C PHE A 189 4.63 24.44 7.69
N ARG A 190 4.43 25.68 8.14
CA ARG A 190 3.11 26.18 8.56
C ARG A 190 2.12 26.25 7.39
N GLU A 191 2.59 26.46 6.19
CA GLU A 191 1.81 26.43 4.95
C GLU A 191 1.59 24.99 4.43
N GLY A 192 2.08 23.97 5.14
CA GLY A 192 1.87 22.56 4.82
C GLY A 192 2.79 21.97 3.73
N TYR A 193 3.85 22.69 3.36
CA TYR A 193 4.86 22.15 2.43
C TYR A 193 5.76 21.17 3.15
N ARG A 194 5.85 19.95 2.62
CA ARG A 194 6.73 18.89 3.14
C ARG A 194 7.86 18.63 2.14
N PRO A 195 9.08 18.35 2.61
CA PRO A 195 10.17 17.94 1.74
C PRO A 195 9.94 16.54 1.20
N CYS A 196 10.57 16.22 0.08
CA CYS A 196 10.44 14.87 -0.47
C CYS A 196 11.14 13.84 0.42
N ASN A 197 10.60 12.63 0.42
CA ASN A 197 11.13 11.55 1.23
C ASN A 197 12.54 11.15 0.80
N TYR A 198 12.85 11.25 -0.50
CA TYR A 198 14.18 10.97 -1.03
C TYR A 198 15.24 11.95 -0.54
N ASP A 199 14.93 13.23 -0.43
CA ASP A 199 15.87 14.25 0.09
C ASP A 199 16.31 13.94 1.51
N LYS A 200 15.35 13.50 2.33
CA LYS A 200 15.60 13.10 3.71
C LYS A 200 16.54 11.90 3.77
N ALA A 201 16.23 10.90 2.96
CA ALA A 201 17.00 9.68 2.84
C ALA A 201 18.44 9.96 2.38
N TYR A 202 18.59 10.76 1.33
CA TYR A 202 19.87 11.09 0.74
C TYR A 202 20.75 11.94 1.67
N ALA A 203 20.20 12.93 2.35
CA ALA A 203 20.94 13.75 3.30
C ALA A 203 21.45 12.94 4.49
N LEU A 204 20.68 11.94 4.93
CA LEU A 204 21.05 11.00 6.00
C LEU A 204 22.14 10.04 5.52
N SER A 205 21.95 9.40 4.37
CA SER A 205 22.82 8.32 3.90
C SER A 205 24.30 8.71 3.80
N LYS A 206 24.58 9.96 3.43
CA LYS A 206 25.97 10.47 3.32
C LYS A 206 26.69 10.67 4.65
N LYS A 207 26.00 10.66 5.77
CA LYS A 207 26.54 11.01 7.09
C LYS A 207 26.62 9.85 8.06
N ILE A 208 26.00 8.74 7.72
CA ILE A 208 25.89 7.58 8.59
C ILE A 208 27.06 6.63 8.40
N PRO A 209 27.77 6.25 9.48
CA PRO A 209 28.84 5.28 9.38
C PRO A 209 28.30 3.85 9.22
N GLN A 210 29.03 3.04 8.48
CA GLN A 210 28.75 1.61 8.30
C GLN A 210 28.84 0.83 9.62
N GLY A 211 28.00 -0.18 9.79
CA GLY A 211 28.01 -1.11 10.91
C GLY A 211 27.52 -0.53 12.24
N MET A 212 26.82 0.58 12.25
CA MET A 212 26.30 1.19 13.49
C MET A 212 24.78 1.27 13.44
N PRO A 213 24.06 0.75 14.46
CA PRO A 213 22.64 1.04 14.65
C PRO A 213 22.40 2.55 14.71
N VAL A 214 21.38 3.03 14.04
CA VAL A 214 21.04 4.47 13.99
C VAL A 214 19.83 4.78 14.83
N CYS A 215 19.97 5.71 15.76
CA CYS A 215 18.85 6.23 16.55
C CYS A 215 18.46 7.62 16.05
N ILE A 216 17.22 7.77 15.60
CA ILE A 216 16.63 9.04 15.16
C ILE A 216 15.84 9.61 16.33
N SER A 217 16.14 10.85 16.69
CA SER A 217 15.55 11.56 17.83
C SER A 217 15.34 13.04 17.51
N GLY A 218 14.83 13.82 18.44
CA GLY A 218 14.65 15.28 18.30
C GLY A 218 13.19 15.71 18.28
N GLU A 219 12.84 16.64 17.42
CA GLU A 219 11.48 17.20 17.32
C GLU A 219 10.57 16.27 16.50
N LEU A 220 10.42 15.01 16.97
CA LEU A 220 9.74 13.93 16.25
C LEU A 220 8.27 14.23 15.96
N GLN A 221 7.61 15.00 16.81
CA GLN A 221 6.21 15.41 16.66
C GLN A 221 5.98 16.30 15.42
N GLU A 222 7.03 16.89 14.89
CA GLU A 222 6.95 17.72 13.66
C GLU A 222 6.98 16.88 12.38
N PHE A 223 7.18 15.56 12.51
CA PHE A 223 7.28 14.64 11.39
C PHE A 223 6.15 13.61 11.43
N ARG A 224 5.60 13.29 10.27
CA ARG A 224 4.66 12.17 10.14
C ARG A 224 5.40 10.83 10.33
N LYS A 225 4.68 9.79 10.75
CA LYS A 225 5.27 8.44 10.89
C LYS A 225 5.86 7.93 9.59
N GLU A 226 5.20 8.20 8.47
CA GLU A 226 5.65 7.83 7.13
C GLU A 226 6.99 8.50 6.77
N GLU A 227 7.17 9.74 7.17
CA GLU A 227 8.43 10.47 6.96
C GLU A 227 9.55 9.87 7.81
N LEU A 228 9.26 9.51 9.06
CA LEU A 228 10.20 8.82 9.94
C LEU A 228 10.54 7.42 9.41
N ALA A 229 9.56 6.71 8.83
CA ALA A 229 9.76 5.40 8.20
C ALA A 229 10.78 5.45 7.07
N VAL A 230 10.65 6.45 6.18
CA VAL A 230 11.61 6.67 5.09
C VAL A 230 13.00 7.02 5.63
N MET A 231 13.07 7.82 6.70
CA MET A 231 14.35 8.15 7.35
C MET A 231 15.00 6.92 7.99
N CYS A 232 14.24 6.08 8.68
CA CYS A 232 14.74 4.81 9.24
C CYS A 232 15.28 3.90 8.14
N MET A 233 14.54 3.76 7.05
CA MET A 233 14.98 2.95 5.93
C MET A 233 16.30 3.46 5.32
N ALA A 234 16.39 4.76 5.04
CA ALA A 234 17.59 5.35 4.48
C ALA A 234 18.79 5.21 5.42
N ALA A 235 18.56 5.42 6.72
CA ALA A 235 19.58 5.27 7.74
C ALA A 235 20.06 3.81 7.87
N GLY A 236 19.14 2.86 7.89
CA GLY A 236 19.44 1.43 7.94
C GLY A 236 20.19 0.95 6.71
N ARG A 237 19.76 1.34 5.50
CA ARG A 237 20.48 1.04 4.25
C ARG A 237 21.89 1.61 4.25
N ALA A 238 22.07 2.87 4.71
CA ALA A 238 23.38 3.52 4.73
C ALA A 238 24.33 2.89 5.76
N SER A 239 23.80 2.47 6.91
CA SER A 239 24.60 1.83 7.95
C SER A 239 24.87 0.34 7.71
N GLY A 240 24.03 -0.33 6.93
CA GLY A 240 24.01 -1.79 6.84
C GLY A 240 23.57 -2.46 8.14
N CYS A 241 22.90 -1.71 9.02
CA CYS A 241 22.45 -2.15 10.33
C CYS A 241 21.00 -1.70 10.53
N THR A 242 20.48 -1.73 11.75
CA THR A 242 19.12 -1.25 12.04
C THR A 242 19.07 0.26 12.22
N ALA A 243 17.89 0.85 11.99
CA ALA A 243 17.58 2.22 12.38
C ALA A 243 16.24 2.24 13.15
N PHE A 244 16.11 3.11 14.13
CA PHE A 244 14.91 3.22 14.95
C PHE A 244 14.72 4.64 15.49
N VAL A 245 13.48 4.96 15.84
CA VAL A 245 13.09 6.25 16.42
C VAL A 245 13.03 6.12 17.94
N LYS A 246 13.54 7.11 18.65
CA LYS A 246 13.45 7.17 20.10
C LYS A 246 13.40 8.61 20.60
N GLU A 247 12.47 8.92 21.48
CA GLU A 247 12.41 10.21 22.15
C GLU A 247 13.55 10.37 23.16
N ASN A 248 13.99 11.61 23.35
CA ASN A 248 14.89 12.03 24.45
C ASN A 248 16.20 11.22 24.61
N VAL A 249 16.97 11.12 23.54
CA VAL A 249 18.29 10.46 23.57
C VAL A 249 19.35 11.43 24.08
N GLN A 250 20.05 11.05 25.15
CA GLN A 250 21.22 11.78 25.66
C GLN A 250 22.48 11.32 24.95
N GLY A 251 23.42 12.22 24.70
CA GLY A 251 24.71 11.91 24.12
C GLY A 251 25.08 12.77 22.91
N PHE A 252 26.18 12.39 22.25
CA PHE A 252 26.61 13.06 21.01
C PHE A 252 25.66 12.68 19.88
N HIS A 253 25.12 13.70 19.20
CA HIS A 253 24.24 13.53 18.06
C HIS A 253 24.67 14.44 16.91
N ILE A 254 24.45 13.97 15.67
CA ILE A 254 24.52 14.83 14.49
C ILE A 254 23.18 15.49 14.31
N ARG A 255 23.15 16.82 14.34
CA ARG A 255 21.96 17.59 13.99
C ARG A 255 21.84 17.63 12.48
N ILE A 256 20.68 17.22 11.98
CA ILE A 256 20.30 17.38 10.58
C ILE A 256 19.32 18.51 10.50
N GLN A 257 19.77 19.59 9.91
CA GLN A 257 18.94 20.73 9.60
C GLN A 257 18.19 20.43 8.30
N TYR A 258 16.90 20.63 8.36
CA TYR A 258 16.00 20.29 7.29
C TYR A 258 15.87 21.44 6.31
N VAL A 259 16.21 21.22 5.05
CA VAL A 259 16.02 22.19 3.95
C VAL A 259 14.84 21.71 3.12
N PRO A 260 13.74 22.48 3.02
CA PRO A 260 12.60 22.06 2.22
C PRO A 260 12.94 22.03 0.74
N SER A 261 12.42 21.01 0.10
CA SER A 261 12.11 20.93 -1.30
C SER A 261 13.25 21.11 -2.31
N VAL A 262 13.98 20.05 -2.46
CA VAL A 262 14.88 19.88 -3.59
C VAL A 262 14.28 18.84 -4.53
N VAL A 263 14.45 19.03 -5.81
CA VAL A 263 14.23 18.00 -6.83
C VAL A 263 15.55 17.28 -7.01
N ILE A 264 15.58 15.96 -6.82
CA ILE A 264 16.78 15.14 -6.98
C ILE A 264 16.65 14.26 -8.21
N HIS A 265 17.67 14.28 -9.03
CA HIS A 265 17.88 13.37 -10.16
C HIS A 265 19.29 12.83 -10.09
N GLU A 266 19.46 11.51 -10.21
CA GLU A 266 20.76 10.81 -10.08
C GLU A 266 21.56 11.23 -8.82
N GLY A 267 20.89 11.41 -7.71
CA GLY A 267 21.54 11.82 -6.46
C GLY A 267 22.11 13.25 -6.46
N LYS A 268 21.73 14.10 -7.42
CA LYS A 268 22.13 15.52 -7.50
C LYS A 268 20.92 16.43 -7.37
N GLU A 269 21.10 17.53 -6.65
CA GLU A 269 20.11 18.58 -6.54
C GLU A 269 19.97 19.33 -7.87
N ILE A 270 18.73 19.45 -8.37
CA ILE A 270 18.41 20.25 -9.54
C ILE A 270 17.98 21.63 -9.11
N SER A 271 18.68 22.66 -9.60
CA SER A 271 18.31 24.06 -9.37
C SER A 271 16.92 24.36 -9.93
N GLN A 272 16.05 24.96 -9.10
CA GLN A 272 14.65 25.28 -9.43
C GLN A 272 14.47 26.49 -10.38
N LYS A 273 15.52 26.96 -11.02
CA LYS A 273 15.45 28.08 -11.96
C LYS A 273 14.98 27.64 -13.33
N GLY A 274 13.72 27.27 -13.46
CA GLY A 274 13.10 26.97 -14.74
C GLY A 274 11.89 26.05 -14.61
N ARG A 275 11.10 26.00 -15.70
CA ARG A 275 10.00 25.05 -15.85
C ARG A 275 10.54 23.85 -16.63
N ILE A 276 10.56 22.67 -16.01
CA ILE A 276 10.95 21.42 -16.68
C ILE A 276 9.65 20.68 -17.02
N PRO A 277 9.28 20.51 -18.29
CA PRO A 277 8.12 19.72 -18.68
C PRO A 277 8.24 18.28 -18.19
N ILE A 278 7.11 17.68 -17.81
CA ILE A 278 7.06 16.30 -17.33
C ILE A 278 6.11 15.46 -18.19
N SER A 279 6.31 14.15 -18.20
CA SER A 279 5.49 13.21 -18.98
C SER A 279 4.64 12.31 -18.09
N ALA A 280 5.13 11.99 -16.90
CA ALA A 280 4.46 11.08 -15.98
C ALA A 280 4.66 11.47 -14.53
N VAL A 281 3.67 11.15 -13.70
CA VAL A 281 3.70 11.29 -12.25
C VAL A 281 3.23 9.97 -11.64
N PHE A 282 3.98 9.44 -10.71
CA PHE A 282 3.60 8.29 -9.91
C PHE A 282 3.66 8.65 -8.41
N ILE A 283 2.52 8.51 -7.74
CA ILE A 283 2.40 8.68 -6.30
C ILE A 283 2.04 7.33 -5.70
N GLY A 284 2.93 6.74 -4.92
CA GLY A 284 2.71 5.39 -4.40
C GLY A 284 4.01 4.62 -4.14
N GLY A 285 3.97 3.30 -4.36
CA GLY A 285 5.09 2.42 -4.11
C GLY A 285 5.26 2.03 -2.64
N ALA A 286 6.43 1.49 -2.32
CA ALA A 286 6.71 0.99 -0.98
C ALA A 286 6.77 2.09 0.10
N GLN A 287 6.97 3.34 -0.30
CA GLN A 287 7.25 4.42 0.63
C GLN A 287 6.48 5.71 0.33
N GLY A 288 5.56 5.67 -0.60
CA GLY A 288 4.77 6.83 -1.00
C GLY A 288 3.27 6.56 -1.16
N GLY A 289 2.79 5.37 -0.78
CA GLY A 289 1.41 4.95 -0.94
C GLY A 289 0.60 4.94 0.35
N PHE A 290 0.97 5.68 1.38
CA PHE A 290 0.20 5.83 2.61
C PHE A 290 -1.08 6.63 2.37
N LEU A 291 -2.06 6.46 3.25
CA LEU A 291 -3.34 7.17 3.15
C LEU A 291 -3.15 8.69 3.11
N GLU A 292 -2.21 9.22 3.90
CA GLU A 292 -1.89 10.63 3.94
C GLU A 292 -1.30 11.16 2.63
N ASP A 293 -0.48 10.37 1.94
CA ASP A 293 0.03 10.76 0.62
C ASP A 293 -1.11 10.86 -0.39
N ILE A 294 -2.02 9.88 -0.38
CA ILE A 294 -3.19 9.89 -1.27
C ILE A 294 -4.11 11.07 -0.94
N ARG A 295 -4.35 11.36 0.35
CA ARG A 295 -5.11 12.52 0.80
C ARG A 295 -4.49 13.83 0.28
N HIS A 296 -3.19 14.01 0.45
CA HIS A 296 -2.50 15.23 0.01
C HIS A 296 -2.55 15.40 -1.51
N ALA A 297 -2.40 14.31 -2.27
CA ALA A 297 -2.57 14.35 -3.71
C ALA A 297 -4.00 14.78 -4.08
N ALA A 298 -5.01 14.11 -3.50
CA ALA A 298 -6.42 14.41 -3.76
C ALA A 298 -6.79 15.85 -3.39
N ASP A 299 -6.33 16.35 -2.23
CA ASP A 299 -6.60 17.72 -1.79
C ASP A 299 -6.04 18.81 -2.74
N ILE A 300 -4.92 18.53 -3.39
CA ILE A 300 -4.30 19.44 -4.35
C ILE A 300 -5.03 19.41 -5.70
N ILE A 301 -5.36 18.22 -6.19
CA ILE A 301 -5.92 18.07 -7.54
C ILE A 301 -7.44 18.21 -7.60
N ARG A 302 -8.12 18.23 -6.44
CA ARG A 302 -9.59 18.36 -6.37
C ARG A 302 -10.10 19.57 -7.12
N GLY A 303 -10.93 19.32 -8.16
CA GLY A 303 -11.51 20.34 -9.03
C GLY A 303 -10.50 20.99 -9.98
N GLU A 304 -9.32 20.42 -10.14
CA GLU A 304 -8.34 20.72 -11.18
C GLU A 304 -8.33 19.58 -12.22
N HIS A 305 -7.60 19.76 -13.32
CA HIS A 305 -7.37 18.73 -14.33
C HIS A 305 -5.88 18.45 -14.48
N VAL A 306 -5.53 17.17 -14.64
CA VAL A 306 -4.17 16.77 -15.02
C VAL A 306 -3.86 17.37 -16.39
N SER A 307 -2.69 18.00 -16.52
CA SER A 307 -2.26 18.67 -17.76
C SER A 307 -2.22 17.70 -18.94
N ASP A 308 -2.64 18.19 -20.10
CA ASP A 308 -2.58 17.40 -21.34
C ASP A 308 -1.16 16.86 -21.58
N GLY A 309 -1.07 15.57 -21.89
CA GLY A 309 0.20 14.88 -22.12
C GLY A 309 0.90 14.37 -20.85
N VAL A 310 0.36 14.64 -19.65
CA VAL A 310 0.87 14.07 -18.39
C VAL A 310 0.03 12.87 -17.96
N ARG A 311 0.68 11.79 -17.60
CA ARG A 311 0.04 10.60 -17.03
C ARG A 311 0.21 10.62 -15.51
N LEU A 312 -0.87 10.86 -14.76
CA LEU A 312 -0.90 10.74 -13.31
C LEU A 312 -1.37 9.34 -12.91
N SER A 313 -0.55 8.63 -12.17
CA SER A 313 -0.89 7.34 -11.56
C SER A 313 -0.73 7.41 -10.05
N VAL A 314 -1.73 6.96 -9.30
CA VAL A 314 -1.70 6.91 -7.84
C VAL A 314 -1.95 5.48 -7.37
N ALA A 315 -1.12 4.97 -6.47
CA ALA A 315 -1.21 3.60 -5.98
C ALA A 315 -1.17 3.56 -4.44
N PRO A 316 -2.15 2.90 -3.78
CA PRO A 316 -2.12 2.70 -2.34
C PRO A 316 -1.09 1.63 -1.96
N ALA A 317 -0.54 1.71 -0.75
CA ALA A 317 0.41 0.71 -0.25
C ALA A 317 -0.27 -0.62 0.08
N THR A 318 -1.51 -0.60 0.59
CA THR A 318 -2.25 -1.81 0.98
C THR A 318 -3.70 -1.78 0.49
N ALA A 319 -4.36 -2.94 0.57
CA ALA A 319 -5.79 -3.04 0.29
C ALA A 319 -6.64 -2.25 1.29
N GLU A 320 -6.18 -2.12 2.54
CA GLU A 320 -6.86 -1.33 3.57
C GLU A 320 -6.78 0.17 3.26
N VAL A 321 -5.59 0.65 2.88
CA VAL A 321 -5.42 2.04 2.39
C VAL A 321 -6.29 2.29 1.16
N TYR A 322 -6.40 1.30 0.24
CA TYR A 322 -7.29 1.40 -0.92
C TYR A 322 -8.75 1.64 -0.49
N LYS A 323 -9.27 0.82 0.43
CA LYS A 323 -10.65 0.93 0.93
C LYS A 323 -10.89 2.29 1.58
N LYS A 324 -10.01 2.70 2.50
CA LYS A 324 -10.11 4.01 3.17
C LYS A 324 -10.06 5.18 2.20
N ALA A 325 -9.20 5.13 1.19
CA ALA A 325 -9.13 6.16 0.15
C ALA A 325 -10.41 6.22 -0.69
N ALA A 326 -11.06 5.07 -0.92
CA ALA A 326 -12.36 5.00 -1.58
C ALA A 326 -13.47 5.60 -0.70
N ASP A 327 -13.55 5.20 0.56
CA ASP A 327 -14.56 5.64 1.51
C ASP A 327 -14.49 7.16 1.76
N LEU A 328 -13.28 7.73 1.76
CA LEU A 328 -13.03 9.16 1.92
C LEU A 328 -13.18 9.96 0.62
N GLY A 329 -13.48 9.31 -0.51
CA GLY A 329 -13.69 9.96 -1.80
C GLY A 329 -12.42 10.38 -2.56
N TYR A 330 -11.22 10.08 -2.03
CA TYR A 330 -9.96 10.50 -2.66
C TYR A 330 -9.73 9.85 -4.03
N ILE A 331 -10.19 8.59 -4.20
CA ILE A 331 -10.13 7.92 -5.51
C ILE A 331 -10.93 8.68 -6.54
N LYS A 332 -12.14 9.12 -6.17
CA LYS A 332 -13.00 9.90 -7.04
C LYS A 332 -12.34 11.22 -7.45
N ASP A 333 -11.79 11.97 -6.50
CA ASP A 333 -11.11 13.24 -6.79
C ASP A 333 -9.95 13.07 -7.77
N ILE A 334 -9.15 12.00 -7.61
CA ILE A 334 -8.04 11.67 -8.49
C ILE A 334 -8.53 11.31 -9.91
N MET A 335 -9.59 10.53 -10.01
CA MET A 335 -10.15 10.11 -11.30
C MET A 335 -10.86 11.26 -12.02
N ASP A 336 -11.60 12.09 -11.30
CA ASP A 336 -12.28 13.28 -11.86
C ASP A 336 -11.25 14.27 -12.45
N ALA A 337 -10.06 14.35 -11.85
CA ALA A 337 -8.97 15.15 -12.39
C ALA A 337 -8.28 14.53 -13.62
N GLY A 338 -8.63 13.32 -14.04
CA GLY A 338 -7.99 12.60 -15.15
C GLY A 338 -6.81 11.71 -14.73
N GLY A 339 -6.60 11.50 -13.42
CA GLY A 339 -5.62 10.55 -12.92
C GLY A 339 -6.10 9.10 -12.95
N ILE A 340 -5.17 8.16 -12.89
CA ILE A 340 -5.44 6.71 -12.82
C ILE A 340 -5.16 6.24 -11.40
N PHE A 341 -6.14 5.61 -10.76
CA PHE A 341 -5.94 4.99 -9.46
C PHE A 341 -5.65 3.49 -9.64
N LEU A 342 -4.45 3.07 -9.25
CA LEU A 342 -3.94 1.72 -9.43
C LEU A 342 -4.26 0.84 -8.21
N ASN A 343 -4.09 -0.47 -8.37
CA ASN A 343 -4.14 -1.40 -7.25
C ASN A 343 -2.89 -1.24 -6.37
N GLN A 344 -2.98 -1.72 -5.12
CA GLN A 344 -1.82 -1.90 -4.25
C GLN A 344 -0.78 -2.83 -4.91
N CYS A 345 0.44 -2.81 -4.43
CA CYS A 345 1.59 -3.48 -5.04
C CYS A 345 1.94 -2.94 -6.45
N ALA A 346 1.43 -1.78 -6.83
CA ALA A 346 1.84 -1.12 -8.05
C ALA A 346 3.22 -0.47 -7.87
N ASP A 347 4.02 -0.55 -8.90
CA ASP A 347 5.37 -0.03 -8.98
C ASP A 347 5.52 0.72 -10.31
N PRO A 348 6.19 1.87 -10.35
CA PRO A 348 6.35 2.66 -11.58
C PRO A 348 7.03 1.92 -12.72
N SER A 349 7.97 1.03 -12.40
CA SER A 349 8.67 0.23 -13.42
C SER A 349 7.74 -0.77 -14.12
N TYR A 350 6.66 -1.14 -13.46
CA TYR A 350 5.73 -2.14 -13.96
C TYR A 350 4.40 -1.55 -14.44
N LYS A 351 3.77 -0.65 -13.67
CA LYS A 351 2.41 -0.16 -13.94
C LYS A 351 2.33 1.26 -14.50
N ALA A 352 3.34 2.08 -14.26
CA ALA A 352 3.35 3.49 -14.69
C ALA A 352 4.57 3.78 -15.58
N LYS A 353 4.91 2.85 -16.48
CA LYS A 353 6.10 2.94 -17.34
C LYS A 353 6.21 4.30 -18.04
N ALA A 354 7.36 4.93 -17.83
CA ALA A 354 7.80 6.07 -18.60
C ALA A 354 8.99 5.63 -19.47
N GLY A 355 9.01 6.08 -20.72
CA GLY A 355 9.98 5.65 -21.72
C GLY A 355 11.18 6.57 -21.86
N LYS A 356 12.07 6.21 -22.75
CA LYS A 356 13.27 6.99 -23.05
C LYS A 356 12.92 8.41 -23.51
N GLY A 357 13.54 9.42 -22.90
CA GLY A 357 13.29 10.83 -23.18
C GLY A 357 12.10 11.43 -22.43
N GLU A 358 11.34 10.64 -21.67
CA GLU A 358 10.31 11.12 -20.78
C GLU A 358 10.87 11.47 -19.39
N ILE A 359 10.14 12.28 -18.63
CA ILE A 359 10.44 12.61 -17.23
C ILE A 359 9.32 12.08 -16.36
N LEU A 360 9.69 11.20 -15.42
CA LEU A 360 8.81 10.66 -14.40
C LEU A 360 9.09 11.35 -13.06
N LEU A 361 8.05 11.90 -12.45
CA LEU A 361 8.10 12.32 -11.04
C LEU A 361 7.53 11.24 -10.14
N THR A 362 8.18 10.99 -9.00
CA THR A 362 7.67 10.06 -8.00
C THR A 362 7.95 10.53 -6.58
N ASN A 363 7.06 10.20 -5.65
CA ASN A 363 7.27 10.37 -4.21
C ASN A 363 7.87 9.12 -3.55
N ASP A 364 7.95 8.00 -4.27
CA ASP A 364 8.69 6.83 -3.84
C ASP A 364 10.19 7.14 -3.84
N ASN A 365 10.94 6.56 -2.92
CA ASN A 365 12.39 6.77 -2.82
C ASN A 365 13.21 5.54 -3.27
N LYS A 366 12.60 4.61 -3.98
CA LYS A 366 13.30 3.50 -4.62
C LYS A 366 14.23 4.04 -5.71
N ASP A 367 15.46 3.56 -5.74
CA ASP A 367 16.35 3.71 -6.89
C ASP A 367 15.93 2.69 -7.95
N TYR A 368 15.44 3.16 -9.07
CA TYR A 368 14.93 2.31 -10.15
C TYR A 368 16.04 1.87 -11.13
N GLY A 369 17.22 2.51 -11.09
CA GLY A 369 18.34 2.16 -11.97
C GLY A 369 17.89 1.94 -13.42
N ASP A 370 18.26 0.79 -14.00
CA ASP A 370 17.91 0.40 -15.37
C ASP A 370 16.47 -0.14 -15.54
N GLU A 371 15.68 -0.22 -14.45
CA GLU A 371 14.28 -0.70 -14.52
C GLU A 371 13.38 0.29 -15.26
N ILE A 372 13.72 1.58 -15.29
CA ILE A 372 12.98 2.65 -15.95
C ILE A 372 13.92 3.42 -16.90
N GLU A 373 13.56 3.48 -18.19
CA GLU A 373 14.34 4.20 -19.20
C GLU A 373 14.19 5.73 -19.14
N ALA A 374 13.17 6.22 -18.45
CA ALA A 374 12.90 7.65 -18.28
C ALA A 374 13.85 8.28 -17.24
N ALA A 375 14.02 9.60 -17.31
CA ALA A 375 14.64 10.36 -16.24
C ALA A 375 13.70 10.40 -15.02
N VAL A 376 14.07 9.75 -13.90
CA VAL A 376 13.27 9.70 -12.68
C VAL A 376 13.68 10.82 -11.73
N PHE A 377 12.70 11.63 -11.31
CA PHE A 377 12.88 12.71 -10.36
C PHE A 377 12.07 12.42 -9.10
N HIS A 378 12.74 12.38 -7.97
CA HIS A 378 12.10 12.17 -6.67
C HIS A 378 11.64 13.51 -6.11
N VAL A 379 10.37 13.57 -5.70
CA VAL A 379 9.71 14.80 -5.23
C VAL A 379 8.74 14.47 -4.10
N SER A 380 8.28 15.47 -3.34
CA SER A 380 7.18 15.24 -2.39
C SER A 380 5.87 14.96 -3.12
N THR A 381 4.93 14.34 -2.41
CA THR A 381 3.57 14.09 -2.92
C THR A 381 2.92 15.38 -3.42
N GLU A 382 3.05 16.47 -2.65
CA GLU A 382 2.47 17.77 -3.00
C GLU A 382 3.07 18.34 -4.29
N ARG A 383 4.39 18.17 -4.48
CA ARG A 383 5.04 18.61 -5.72
C ARG A 383 4.65 17.76 -6.91
N ALA A 384 4.57 16.46 -6.72
CA ALA A 384 4.13 15.53 -7.74
C ALA A 384 2.71 15.87 -8.21
N ALA A 385 1.78 16.06 -7.28
CA ALA A 385 0.39 16.43 -7.57
C ALA A 385 0.28 17.79 -8.27
N ASN A 386 0.99 18.83 -7.77
CA ASN A 386 1.04 20.15 -8.41
C ASN A 386 1.61 20.09 -9.84
N ALA A 387 2.67 19.32 -10.03
CA ALA A 387 3.30 19.19 -11.34
C ALA A 387 2.40 18.42 -12.32
N ALA A 388 1.60 17.45 -11.86
CA ALA A 388 0.62 16.75 -12.68
C ALA A 388 -0.41 17.73 -13.27
N VAL A 389 -0.91 18.67 -12.46
CA VAL A 389 -1.87 19.70 -12.91
C VAL A 389 -1.22 20.72 -13.86
N ARG A 390 0.03 21.06 -13.61
CA ARG A 390 0.71 22.13 -14.38
C ARG A 390 1.42 21.66 -15.63
N GLY A 391 1.73 20.38 -15.76
CA GLY A 391 2.53 19.82 -16.84
C GLY A 391 4.04 20.04 -16.72
N TYR A 392 4.52 20.63 -15.63
CA TYR A 392 5.94 20.91 -15.42
C TYR A 392 6.31 20.96 -13.92
N ILE A 393 7.55 20.71 -13.62
CA ILE A 393 8.13 20.95 -12.29
C ILE A 393 8.81 22.32 -12.26
N GLY A 394 8.66 23.04 -11.14
CA GLY A 394 9.20 24.39 -10.91
C GLY A 394 8.11 25.47 -10.82
N GLY A 395 8.48 26.69 -10.34
CA GLY A 395 7.57 27.81 -10.14
C GLY A 395 6.79 27.78 -8.82
N GLU A 396 5.79 28.67 -8.67
CA GLU A 396 4.95 28.76 -7.47
C GLU A 396 3.97 27.60 -7.37
N PHE A 397 3.63 27.20 -6.14
CA PHE A 397 2.69 26.11 -5.87
C PHE A 397 1.24 26.57 -5.94
N LEU A 398 0.34 25.66 -6.33
CA LEU A 398 -1.10 25.82 -6.13
C LEU A 398 -1.37 25.79 -4.63
N LYS A 399 -2.18 26.74 -4.13
CA LYS A 399 -2.60 26.76 -2.72
C LYS A 399 -3.60 25.62 -2.50
N ARG A 400 -3.47 24.92 -1.37
CA ARG A 400 -4.47 23.93 -0.93
C ARG A 400 -5.84 24.58 -0.84
N LYS A 401 -6.85 23.96 -1.44
CA LYS A 401 -8.26 24.27 -1.15
C LYS A 401 -8.62 23.50 0.12
N ARG A 402 -8.49 24.16 1.31
CA ARG A 402 -8.96 23.57 2.57
C ARG A 402 -10.47 23.31 2.49
N GLN A 403 -10.89 22.07 2.71
CA GLN A 403 -12.20 21.82 3.31
C GLN A 403 -12.11 22.15 4.79
N GLU A 404 -13.18 22.72 5.35
CA GLU A 404 -13.35 22.81 6.81
C GLU A 404 -13.20 21.39 7.37
N GLU A 405 -12.31 21.28 8.35
CA GLU A 405 -11.91 20.00 8.95
C GLU A 405 -13.13 19.26 9.50
N ALA A 406 -13.60 18.24 8.79
CA ALA A 406 -14.13 17.09 9.48
C ALA A 406 -12.91 16.42 10.13
N GLU A 407 -12.87 16.41 11.46
CA GLU A 407 -11.81 15.78 12.23
C GLU A 407 -11.53 14.38 11.67
N ALA A 408 -10.33 14.18 11.15
CA ALA A 408 -9.90 12.87 10.72
C ALA A 408 -9.87 11.97 11.95
N PRO A 409 -10.53 10.80 11.93
CA PRO A 409 -10.46 9.89 13.06
C PRO A 409 -9.00 9.49 13.29
N VAL A 410 -8.53 9.75 14.50
CA VAL A 410 -7.23 9.29 14.98
C VAL A 410 -7.27 7.76 14.94
N LEU A 411 -6.52 7.18 14.02
CA LEU A 411 -6.31 5.75 13.96
C LEU A 411 -5.29 5.36 15.03
N PHE A 412 -5.77 4.75 16.07
CA PHE A 412 -5.18 3.96 17.14
C PHE A 412 -5.68 4.41 18.52
N GLU A 413 -6.88 3.95 18.89
CA GLU A 413 -7.22 3.59 20.27
C GLU A 413 -8.26 2.46 20.21
N GLU A 414 -7.80 1.22 20.43
CA GLU A 414 -8.68 0.16 20.90
C GLU A 414 -8.99 0.42 22.37
N LYS A 415 -10.24 0.76 22.66
CA LYS A 415 -10.85 0.47 23.95
C LYS A 415 -12.08 -0.39 23.67
N ALA A 416 -11.95 -1.64 24.10
CA ALA A 416 -13.10 -2.51 24.27
C ALA A 416 -14.02 -1.91 25.33
N GLU A 417 -15.20 -1.46 24.94
CA GLU A 417 -16.29 -1.21 25.87
C GLU A 417 -17.48 -2.11 25.53
N GLU A 418 -17.90 -2.81 26.60
CA GLU A 418 -19.04 -3.69 26.62
C GLU A 418 -20.31 -2.95 26.20
N SER A 419 -21.07 -3.58 25.29
CA SER A 419 -22.28 -3.03 24.74
C SER A 419 -23.45 -3.16 25.71
N GLU A 420 -23.95 -2.05 26.20
CA GLU A 420 -25.31 -1.97 26.70
C GLU A 420 -26.32 -1.86 25.54
N LYS A 421 -27.40 -2.66 25.62
CA LYS A 421 -28.49 -2.70 24.64
C LYS A 421 -29.34 -1.44 24.75
N PRO A 422 -29.66 -0.74 23.65
CA PRO A 422 -30.74 0.24 23.69
C PRO A 422 -32.09 -0.43 23.34
N ALA A 423 -33.09 -0.02 24.11
CA ALA A 423 -34.46 -0.44 23.99
C ALA A 423 -35.15 0.04 22.70
N LEU A 424 -36.06 -0.78 22.22
CA LEU A 424 -36.96 -0.55 21.09
C LEU A 424 -37.78 0.75 21.27
N GLY A 425 -37.52 1.72 20.42
CA GLY A 425 -38.40 2.87 20.22
C GLY A 425 -38.99 2.84 18.81
N THR A 426 -40.28 2.58 18.72
CA THR A 426 -41.07 2.61 17.48
C THR A 426 -41.17 4.05 16.96
N LYS A 427 -40.54 4.34 15.80
CA LYS A 427 -40.90 5.48 14.96
C LYS A 427 -41.29 4.98 13.58
N SER A 428 -42.47 5.38 13.16
CA SER A 428 -43.09 5.06 11.87
C SER A 428 -42.20 5.55 10.72
N LEU A 429 -41.85 4.62 9.84
CA LEU A 429 -41.16 4.87 8.59
C LEU A 429 -42.16 5.22 7.50
N SER A 430 -41.96 6.32 6.81
CA SER A 430 -42.54 6.65 5.52
C SER A 430 -42.15 5.58 4.51
N ALA A 431 -43.13 4.97 3.84
CA ALA A 431 -42.92 3.86 2.92
C ALA A 431 -42.38 4.34 1.57
N ASP A 432 -41.05 4.30 1.41
CA ASP A 432 -40.46 4.09 0.09
C ASP A 432 -40.50 2.58 -0.24
N PRO A 433 -40.70 2.16 -1.49
CA PRO A 433 -40.77 0.75 -1.84
C PRO A 433 -39.46 0.06 -1.45
N ILE A 434 -39.57 -0.93 -0.54
CA ILE A 434 -38.42 -1.73 -0.10
C ILE A 434 -37.93 -2.53 -1.31
N LEU A 435 -36.82 -2.11 -1.89
CA LEU A 435 -36.12 -2.88 -2.89
C LEU A 435 -35.48 -4.11 -2.24
N ALA A 436 -36.08 -5.28 -2.50
CA ALA A 436 -35.57 -6.54 -1.99
C ALA A 436 -35.30 -7.51 -3.14
N PHE A 437 -34.17 -8.21 -3.07
CA PHE A 437 -33.91 -9.37 -3.93
C PHE A 437 -34.38 -10.61 -3.22
N SER A 438 -35.08 -11.50 -3.91
CA SER A 438 -35.50 -12.79 -3.36
C SER A 438 -35.33 -13.87 -4.39
N GLY A 439 -34.64 -14.94 -4.04
CA GLY A 439 -34.38 -16.03 -4.97
C GLY A 439 -33.99 -17.32 -4.29
N ARG A 440 -34.00 -18.38 -5.11
CA ARG A 440 -33.47 -19.71 -4.77
C ARG A 440 -31.95 -19.66 -4.76
N VAL A 441 -31.35 -20.34 -3.82
CA VAL A 441 -29.90 -20.42 -3.65
C VAL A 441 -29.30 -21.53 -4.53
N TRP A 442 -28.26 -21.16 -5.26
CA TRP A 442 -27.29 -22.07 -5.84
C TRP A 442 -26.00 -21.99 -5.04
N LYS A 443 -25.62 -23.09 -4.38
CA LYS A 443 -24.48 -23.08 -3.46
C LYS A 443 -23.22 -23.65 -4.11
N PHE A 444 -22.11 -22.89 -4.00
CA PHE A 444 -20.79 -23.23 -4.54
C PHE A 444 -19.74 -23.28 -3.42
N GLY A 445 -18.62 -23.97 -3.67
CA GLY A 445 -17.46 -24.00 -2.80
C GLY A 445 -16.59 -22.76 -2.88
N ASP A 446 -15.34 -22.92 -2.43
CA ASP A 446 -14.28 -21.92 -2.53
C ASP A 446 -13.68 -21.89 -3.95
N ASP A 447 -12.95 -20.79 -4.26
CA ASP A 447 -12.11 -20.63 -5.44
C ASP A 447 -12.83 -20.86 -6.78
N ILE A 448 -14.06 -20.38 -6.90
CA ILE A 448 -14.78 -20.41 -8.17
C ILE A 448 -14.12 -19.46 -9.15
N ASP A 449 -13.37 -20.01 -10.08
CA ASP A 449 -12.59 -19.31 -11.10
C ASP A 449 -13.49 -18.79 -12.25
N THR A 450 -13.07 -17.74 -12.92
CA THR A 450 -13.77 -17.18 -14.09
C THR A 450 -13.87 -18.15 -15.26
N ASP A 451 -12.93 -19.11 -15.41
CA ASP A 451 -13.03 -20.21 -16.38
C ASP A 451 -14.04 -21.29 -15.97
N ILE A 452 -14.30 -21.44 -14.67
CA ILE A 452 -15.39 -22.28 -14.16
C ILE A 452 -16.73 -21.62 -14.45
N ILE A 453 -16.85 -20.29 -14.25
CA ILE A 453 -18.06 -19.56 -14.55
C ILE A 453 -18.40 -19.65 -16.04
N ILE A 454 -17.44 -19.35 -16.89
CA ILE A 454 -17.57 -19.49 -18.35
C ILE A 454 -16.21 -19.79 -19.00
N PRO A 455 -16.02 -20.98 -19.60
CA PRO A 455 -14.78 -21.32 -20.27
C PRO A 455 -14.49 -20.43 -21.48
N THR A 456 -13.22 -20.05 -21.65
CA THR A 456 -12.76 -19.10 -22.67
C THR A 456 -13.20 -19.45 -24.08
N GLN A 457 -13.26 -20.73 -24.41
CA GLN A 457 -13.58 -21.22 -25.75
C GLN A 457 -14.98 -20.79 -26.21
N HIS A 458 -15.91 -20.57 -25.29
CA HIS A 458 -17.30 -20.22 -25.61
C HIS A 458 -17.52 -18.70 -25.75
N LEU A 459 -16.54 -17.88 -25.39
CA LEU A 459 -16.66 -16.41 -25.48
C LEU A 459 -16.67 -15.88 -26.93
N SER A 460 -16.34 -16.73 -27.90
CA SER A 460 -16.39 -16.38 -29.32
C SER A 460 -17.75 -16.62 -29.98
N TYR A 461 -18.73 -17.15 -29.25
CA TYR A 461 -20.07 -17.36 -29.78
C TYR A 461 -20.79 -16.03 -30.05
N PRO A 462 -21.65 -15.97 -31.11
CA PRO A 462 -22.18 -14.72 -31.62
C PRO A 462 -23.28 -14.10 -30.75
N SER A 463 -23.83 -14.85 -29.78
CA SER A 463 -24.90 -14.36 -28.91
C SER A 463 -24.77 -14.83 -27.47
N TRP A 464 -25.31 -14.03 -26.56
CA TRP A 464 -25.40 -14.40 -25.14
C TRP A 464 -26.26 -15.66 -24.94
N ASP A 465 -27.28 -15.90 -25.76
CA ASP A 465 -28.12 -17.09 -25.66
C ASP A 465 -27.38 -18.38 -25.95
N GLU A 466 -26.30 -18.31 -26.73
CA GLU A 466 -25.39 -19.44 -26.94
C GLU A 466 -24.37 -19.55 -25.82
N ILE A 467 -23.78 -18.45 -25.39
CA ILE A 467 -22.76 -18.41 -24.33
C ILE A 467 -23.34 -18.93 -23.00
N LYS A 468 -24.56 -18.51 -22.64
CA LYS A 468 -25.23 -18.91 -21.38
C LYS A 468 -25.39 -20.43 -21.23
N LYS A 469 -25.50 -21.18 -22.30
CA LYS A 469 -25.63 -22.66 -22.27
C LYS A 469 -24.41 -23.37 -21.71
N HIS A 470 -23.26 -22.65 -21.68
CA HIS A 470 -21.98 -23.18 -21.19
C HIS A 470 -21.58 -22.62 -19.82
N MET A 471 -22.49 -21.90 -19.17
CA MET A 471 -22.27 -21.35 -17.84
C MET A 471 -22.11 -22.50 -16.82
N PHE A 472 -21.02 -22.50 -16.08
CA PHE A 472 -20.65 -23.54 -15.12
C PHE A 472 -20.58 -24.97 -15.69
N GLU A 473 -20.41 -25.16 -17.00
CA GLU A 473 -20.43 -26.49 -17.63
C GLU A 473 -19.39 -27.47 -17.04
N LEU A 474 -18.28 -26.97 -16.51
CA LEU A 474 -17.23 -27.76 -15.88
C LEU A 474 -17.55 -28.22 -14.45
N LEU A 475 -18.51 -27.61 -13.79
CA LEU A 475 -18.81 -27.85 -12.38
C LEU A 475 -20.29 -28.19 -12.14
N ARG A 476 -21.20 -27.45 -12.77
CA ARG A 476 -22.66 -27.51 -12.57
C ARG A 476 -23.39 -27.29 -13.90
N PRO A 477 -23.26 -28.21 -14.89
CA PRO A 477 -23.85 -28.02 -16.23
C PRO A 477 -25.37 -27.83 -16.21
N GLU A 478 -26.06 -28.42 -15.23
CA GLU A 478 -27.50 -28.27 -15.02
C GLU A 478 -27.92 -26.82 -14.70
N LEU A 479 -27.03 -26.01 -14.16
CA LEU A 479 -27.36 -24.63 -13.78
C LEU A 479 -27.74 -23.78 -14.99
N ALA A 480 -27.08 -23.97 -16.12
CA ALA A 480 -27.35 -23.22 -17.35
C ALA A 480 -28.80 -23.44 -17.86
N GLU A 481 -29.39 -24.61 -17.61
CA GLU A 481 -30.76 -24.94 -17.98
C GLU A 481 -31.79 -24.58 -16.89
N GLU A 482 -31.42 -24.66 -15.62
CA GLU A 482 -32.33 -24.54 -14.49
C GLU A 482 -32.36 -23.18 -13.81
N VAL A 483 -31.36 -22.31 -14.07
CA VAL A 483 -31.29 -20.96 -13.47
C VAL A 483 -32.49 -20.12 -13.89
N ARG A 484 -33.03 -19.39 -12.93
CA ARG A 484 -34.17 -18.48 -13.15
C ARG A 484 -33.81 -17.05 -12.79
N GLU A 485 -34.47 -16.12 -13.42
CA GLU A 485 -34.32 -14.71 -13.06
C GLU A 485 -34.61 -14.50 -11.56
N GLY A 486 -33.67 -13.86 -10.87
CA GLY A 486 -33.71 -13.62 -9.44
C GLY A 486 -33.04 -14.70 -8.57
N ASP A 487 -32.63 -15.84 -9.12
CA ASP A 487 -31.83 -16.82 -8.38
C ASP A 487 -30.55 -16.16 -7.82
N ILE A 488 -30.10 -16.66 -6.67
CA ILE A 488 -28.96 -16.09 -5.93
C ILE A 488 -27.86 -17.13 -5.85
N LEU A 489 -26.65 -16.75 -6.25
CA LEU A 489 -25.47 -17.59 -6.03
C LEU A 489 -24.92 -17.37 -4.63
N VAL A 490 -24.62 -18.45 -3.91
CA VAL A 490 -23.94 -18.39 -2.61
C VAL A 490 -22.67 -19.21 -2.69
N ALA A 491 -21.53 -18.60 -2.45
CA ALA A 491 -20.22 -19.20 -2.64
C ALA A 491 -19.30 -19.04 -1.42
N GLY A 492 -18.25 -19.84 -1.39
CA GLY A 492 -17.21 -19.78 -0.39
C GLY A 492 -16.23 -18.62 -0.61
N ASN A 493 -14.95 -18.85 -0.32
CA ASN A 493 -13.92 -17.84 -0.44
C ASN A 493 -13.52 -17.63 -1.89
N ASN A 494 -13.07 -16.37 -2.20
CA ASN A 494 -12.38 -16.02 -3.44
C ASN A 494 -13.19 -16.26 -4.72
N PHE A 495 -14.50 -15.99 -4.69
CA PHE A 495 -15.37 -16.15 -5.86
C PHE A 495 -14.96 -15.20 -7.00
N GLY A 496 -14.90 -15.72 -8.22
CA GLY A 496 -14.51 -14.99 -9.42
C GLY A 496 -12.99 -14.80 -9.54
N CYS A 497 -12.19 -15.67 -8.94
CA CYS A 497 -10.74 -15.69 -9.10
C CYS A 497 -10.34 -16.01 -10.55
N GLY A 498 -9.02 -16.01 -10.83
CA GLY A 498 -8.48 -16.27 -12.16
C GLY A 498 -8.33 -15.01 -13.01
N SER A 499 -8.82 -15.03 -14.24
CA SER A 499 -8.56 -13.96 -15.19
C SER A 499 -9.51 -12.75 -15.03
N SER A 500 -9.09 -11.58 -15.54
CA SER A 500 -9.85 -10.32 -15.45
C SER A 500 -11.04 -10.22 -16.42
N ARG A 501 -11.69 -11.33 -16.74
CA ARG A 501 -12.77 -11.37 -17.74
C ARG A 501 -14.04 -10.72 -17.24
N GLU A 502 -14.49 -9.69 -17.92
CA GLU A 502 -15.77 -9.05 -17.70
C GLU A 502 -16.93 -9.99 -18.05
N GLN A 503 -16.76 -10.80 -19.10
CA GLN A 503 -17.74 -11.76 -19.60
C GLN A 503 -18.20 -12.77 -18.53
N ALA A 504 -17.36 -13.10 -17.54
CA ALA A 504 -17.77 -13.96 -16.44
C ALA A 504 -18.86 -13.35 -15.57
N ALA A 505 -18.83 -12.03 -15.34
CA ALA A 505 -19.90 -11.34 -14.66
C ALA A 505 -21.10 -11.06 -15.59
N GLU A 506 -20.82 -10.74 -16.85
CA GLU A 506 -21.83 -10.44 -17.85
C GLU A 506 -22.73 -11.64 -18.15
N VAL A 507 -22.18 -12.87 -18.30
CA VAL A 507 -22.97 -14.07 -18.50
C VAL A 507 -23.91 -14.36 -17.34
N LEU A 508 -23.50 -14.11 -16.10
CA LEU A 508 -24.37 -14.26 -14.92
C LEU A 508 -25.49 -13.23 -14.92
N SER A 509 -25.19 -11.98 -15.24
CA SER A 509 -26.19 -10.92 -15.37
C SER A 509 -27.20 -11.22 -16.48
N GLU A 510 -26.74 -11.67 -17.64
CA GLU A 510 -27.58 -12.05 -18.77
C GLU A 510 -28.42 -13.32 -18.49
N SER A 511 -28.00 -14.15 -17.52
CA SER A 511 -28.77 -15.30 -17.04
C SER A 511 -29.77 -14.97 -15.94
N GLY A 512 -29.90 -13.67 -15.58
CA GLY A 512 -30.88 -13.21 -14.59
C GLY A 512 -30.36 -13.19 -13.14
N ILE A 513 -29.08 -13.52 -12.90
CA ILE A 513 -28.47 -13.40 -11.57
C ILE A 513 -28.27 -11.93 -11.24
N ARG A 514 -28.89 -11.46 -10.16
CA ARG A 514 -28.83 -10.06 -9.69
C ARG A 514 -28.11 -9.90 -8.36
N CYS A 515 -27.88 -10.98 -7.64
CA CYS A 515 -27.17 -10.97 -6.37
C CYS A 515 -26.28 -12.21 -6.23
N ILE A 516 -25.07 -12.00 -5.75
CA ILE A 516 -24.12 -13.06 -5.42
C ILE A 516 -23.65 -12.81 -3.98
N ILE A 517 -23.74 -13.83 -3.13
CA ILE A 517 -23.28 -13.78 -1.75
C ILE A 517 -22.09 -14.72 -1.61
N ALA A 518 -20.98 -14.27 -1.07
CA ALA A 518 -19.81 -15.11 -0.88
C ALA A 518 -19.12 -14.83 0.45
N LYS A 519 -18.23 -15.73 0.88
CA LYS A 519 -17.33 -15.42 2.02
C LYS A 519 -16.34 -14.32 1.63
N SER A 520 -15.84 -14.33 0.40
CA SER A 520 -15.04 -13.27 -0.20
C SER A 520 -15.03 -13.33 -1.72
N PHE A 521 -14.70 -12.22 -2.37
CA PHE A 521 -14.65 -12.10 -3.83
C PHE A 521 -13.23 -11.75 -4.31
N ALA A 522 -12.87 -12.23 -5.50
CA ALA A 522 -11.79 -11.65 -6.26
C ALA A 522 -12.16 -10.22 -6.70
N ARG A 523 -11.28 -9.25 -6.47
CA ARG A 523 -11.58 -7.82 -6.63
C ARG A 523 -11.98 -7.40 -8.04
N ILE A 524 -11.36 -7.98 -9.05
CA ILE A 524 -11.71 -7.68 -10.45
C ILE A 524 -13.13 -8.16 -10.72
N PHE A 525 -13.45 -9.38 -10.31
CA PHE A 525 -14.79 -9.92 -10.46
C PHE A 525 -15.83 -9.08 -9.70
N PHE A 526 -15.54 -8.65 -8.48
CA PHE A 526 -16.43 -7.77 -7.71
C PHE A 526 -16.80 -6.51 -8.50
N ARG A 527 -15.83 -5.83 -9.13
CA ARG A 527 -16.07 -4.66 -9.97
C ARG A 527 -16.88 -5.00 -11.22
N ASN A 528 -16.53 -6.09 -11.88
CA ASN A 528 -17.25 -6.53 -13.07
C ASN A 528 -18.70 -6.89 -12.73
N ALA A 529 -18.94 -7.53 -11.59
CA ALA A 529 -20.31 -7.81 -11.09
C ALA A 529 -21.11 -6.53 -10.92
N VAL A 530 -20.56 -5.53 -10.23
CA VAL A 530 -21.20 -4.22 -10.04
C VAL A 530 -21.48 -3.53 -11.38
N ASN A 531 -20.48 -3.49 -12.29
CA ASN A 531 -20.63 -2.87 -13.61
C ASN A 531 -21.72 -3.54 -14.46
N ASN A 532 -21.99 -4.82 -14.23
CA ASN A 532 -23.01 -5.59 -14.92
C ASN A 532 -24.35 -5.70 -14.12
N GLY A 533 -24.53 -4.87 -13.07
CA GLY A 533 -25.78 -4.78 -12.33
C GLY A 533 -26.04 -5.96 -11.38
N ILE A 534 -24.99 -6.64 -10.96
CA ILE A 534 -25.05 -7.69 -9.94
C ILE A 534 -24.61 -7.11 -8.59
N LEU A 535 -25.35 -7.37 -7.52
CA LEU A 535 -25.03 -6.99 -6.15
C LEU A 535 -24.13 -8.06 -5.48
N PRO A 536 -22.81 -7.85 -5.34
CA PRO A 536 -21.95 -8.75 -4.60
C PRO A 536 -21.97 -8.41 -3.11
N ILE A 537 -22.22 -9.41 -2.25
CA ILE A 537 -22.29 -9.25 -0.80
C ILE A 537 -21.36 -10.25 -0.11
N GLU A 538 -20.47 -9.75 0.75
CA GLU A 538 -19.67 -10.63 1.62
C GLU A 538 -20.44 -10.94 2.90
N CYS A 539 -20.77 -12.22 3.11
CA CYS A 539 -21.48 -12.71 4.29
C CYS A 539 -21.10 -14.17 4.61
N ALA A 540 -20.00 -14.37 5.32
CA ALA A 540 -19.51 -15.69 5.69
C ALA A 540 -20.53 -16.46 6.56
N ALA A 541 -21.19 -15.78 7.51
CA ALA A 541 -22.14 -16.41 8.41
C ALA A 541 -23.37 -16.99 7.68
N LEU A 542 -23.82 -16.39 6.57
CA LEU A 542 -24.88 -16.97 5.76
C LEU A 542 -24.42 -18.24 5.05
N PHE A 543 -23.21 -18.23 4.50
CA PHE A 543 -22.67 -19.38 3.77
C PHE A 543 -22.67 -20.66 4.61
N ASP A 544 -22.34 -20.54 5.90
CA ASP A 544 -22.27 -21.68 6.80
C ASP A 544 -23.66 -22.25 7.15
N ASP A 545 -24.71 -21.41 7.15
CA ASP A 545 -26.06 -21.77 7.57
C ASP A 545 -27.02 -22.12 6.39
N VAL A 546 -26.71 -21.66 5.17
CA VAL A 546 -27.57 -21.83 4.01
C VAL A 546 -27.31 -23.16 3.32
N GLU A 547 -28.36 -23.78 2.75
CA GLU A 547 -28.30 -24.98 1.94
C GLU A 547 -28.72 -24.70 0.50
N GLU A 548 -28.36 -25.60 -0.40
CA GLU A 548 -28.78 -25.60 -1.80
C GLU A 548 -30.33 -25.60 -1.88
N GLY A 549 -30.87 -24.71 -2.71
CA GLY A 549 -32.30 -24.62 -2.92
C GLY A 549 -33.07 -23.81 -1.85
N ASP A 550 -32.43 -23.37 -0.78
CA ASP A 550 -33.05 -22.45 0.18
C ASP A 550 -33.51 -21.15 -0.51
N THR A 551 -34.51 -20.50 0.08
CA THR A 551 -34.91 -19.14 -0.35
C THR A 551 -34.24 -18.10 0.53
N VAL A 552 -33.59 -17.14 -0.10
CA VAL A 552 -32.94 -16.02 0.57
C VAL A 552 -33.60 -14.71 0.13
N ILE A 553 -33.82 -13.81 1.08
CA ILE A 553 -34.30 -12.44 0.84
C ILE A 553 -33.20 -11.48 1.24
N VAL A 554 -32.77 -10.64 0.32
CA VAL A 554 -31.73 -9.63 0.52
C VAL A 554 -32.39 -8.26 0.55
N VAL A 555 -32.29 -7.57 1.67
CA VAL A 555 -32.67 -6.16 1.80
C VAL A 555 -31.37 -5.35 1.78
N PRO A 556 -31.03 -4.68 0.67
CA PRO A 556 -29.78 -3.95 0.54
C PRO A 556 -29.58 -2.94 1.66
N ASN A 557 -28.34 -2.84 2.15
CA ASN A 557 -27.95 -1.96 3.26
C ASN A 557 -28.53 -2.29 4.63
N GLU A 558 -29.28 -3.38 4.77
CA GLU A 558 -29.90 -3.77 6.03
C GLU A 558 -29.49 -5.19 6.45
N TYR A 559 -30.05 -6.20 5.79
CA TYR A 559 -29.81 -7.60 6.17
C TYR A 559 -30.15 -8.58 5.05
N ILE A 560 -29.65 -9.81 5.21
CA ILE A 560 -30.14 -10.98 4.49
C ILE A 560 -31.03 -11.79 5.43
N LEU A 561 -32.16 -12.27 4.94
CA LEU A 561 -33.07 -13.16 5.67
C LEU A 561 -33.02 -14.55 5.03
N CYS A 562 -32.69 -15.58 5.82
CA CYS A 562 -32.75 -16.98 5.44
C CYS A 562 -33.27 -17.83 6.61
N LYS A 563 -34.21 -18.73 6.35
CA LYS A 563 -34.80 -19.62 7.39
C LYS A 563 -35.23 -18.86 8.65
N GLY A 564 -35.72 -17.63 8.51
CA GLY A 564 -36.17 -16.79 9.65
C GLY A 564 -35.04 -16.10 10.41
N LYS A 565 -33.76 -16.34 10.10
CA LYS A 565 -32.60 -15.70 10.70
C LYS A 565 -32.15 -14.52 9.86
N LYS A 566 -31.81 -13.39 10.51
CA LYS A 566 -31.27 -12.19 9.88
C LYS A 566 -29.76 -12.14 10.01
N TYR A 567 -29.08 -11.82 8.89
CA TYR A 567 -27.65 -11.65 8.80
C TYR A 567 -27.37 -10.20 8.42
N PRO A 568 -26.66 -9.42 9.24
CA PRO A 568 -26.30 -8.06 8.89
C PRO A 568 -25.33 -8.06 7.71
N ILE A 569 -25.47 -7.09 6.82
CA ILE A 569 -24.60 -6.93 5.64
C ILE A 569 -23.95 -5.55 5.61
N PRO A 570 -22.77 -5.44 4.95
CA PRO A 570 -22.12 -4.16 4.75
C PRO A 570 -23.03 -3.19 3.98
N LYS A 571 -22.96 -1.90 4.34
CA LYS A 571 -23.68 -0.86 3.61
C LYS A 571 -23.02 -0.60 2.24
N VAL A 572 -23.80 -0.71 1.20
CA VAL A 572 -23.43 -0.30 -0.15
C VAL A 572 -23.75 1.19 -0.31
N ARG A 573 -22.83 1.98 -0.86
CA ARG A 573 -23.05 3.42 -1.08
C ARG A 573 -24.23 3.63 -2.03
N GLY A 574 -24.98 4.72 -1.81
CA GLY A 574 -26.21 5.01 -2.55
C GLY A 574 -26.02 5.13 -4.07
N ASP A 575 -24.92 5.76 -4.52
CA ASP A 575 -24.54 5.87 -5.93
C ASP A 575 -24.24 4.49 -6.57
N LEU A 576 -23.51 3.64 -5.85
CA LEU A 576 -23.20 2.28 -6.29
C LEU A 576 -24.46 1.39 -6.32
N LEU A 577 -25.31 1.52 -5.32
CA LEU A 577 -26.58 0.80 -5.28
C LEU A 577 -27.49 1.25 -6.43
N SER A 578 -27.55 2.55 -6.73
CA SER A 578 -28.30 3.09 -7.87
C SER A 578 -27.80 2.51 -9.20
N LEU A 579 -26.48 2.43 -9.40
CA LEU A 579 -25.87 1.84 -10.59
C LEU A 579 -26.27 0.35 -10.75
N ILE A 580 -26.20 -0.42 -9.66
CA ILE A 580 -26.61 -1.84 -9.65
C ILE A 580 -28.09 -1.97 -10.00
N MET A 581 -28.94 -1.14 -9.38
CA MET A 581 -30.40 -1.16 -9.58
C MET A 581 -30.80 -0.74 -10.99
N ASP A 582 -30.04 0.11 -11.64
CA ASP A 582 -30.24 0.48 -13.05
C ASP A 582 -29.83 -0.64 -14.02
N GLY A 583 -29.26 -1.73 -13.51
CA GLY A 583 -28.83 -2.89 -14.29
C GLY A 583 -27.43 -2.74 -14.89
N GLY A 584 -26.55 -1.99 -14.21
CA GLY A 584 -25.13 -1.85 -14.52
C GLY A 584 -24.76 -0.49 -15.13
N LEU A 585 -23.47 -0.30 -15.29
CA LEU A 585 -22.86 0.99 -15.67
C LEU A 585 -23.42 1.55 -17.00
N VAL A 586 -23.53 0.72 -18.02
CA VAL A 586 -24.00 1.16 -19.34
C VAL A 586 -25.45 1.67 -19.28
N LYS A 587 -26.35 0.91 -18.62
CA LYS A 587 -27.76 1.29 -18.46
C LYS A 587 -27.92 2.52 -17.57
N HIS A 588 -27.13 2.60 -16.50
CA HIS A 588 -27.12 3.76 -15.59
C HIS A 588 -26.74 5.05 -16.33
N VAL A 589 -25.66 5.05 -17.11
CA VAL A 589 -25.22 6.20 -17.92
C VAL A 589 -26.24 6.57 -19.00
N GLN A 590 -26.88 5.58 -19.63
CA GLN A 590 -27.94 5.81 -20.61
C GLN A 590 -29.14 6.51 -19.97
N LYS A 591 -29.54 6.07 -18.78
CA LYS A 591 -30.65 6.65 -18.02
C LYS A 591 -30.35 8.09 -17.60
N GLU A 592 -29.14 8.37 -17.09
CA GLU A 592 -28.72 9.72 -16.72
C GLU A 592 -28.66 10.68 -17.92
N ARG A 593 -28.33 10.19 -19.10
CA ARG A 593 -28.28 10.98 -20.33
C ARG A 593 -29.65 11.12 -21.03
N GLY A 594 -30.72 10.56 -20.48
CA GLY A 594 -32.06 10.65 -21.03
C GLY A 594 -32.26 9.88 -22.34
N ARG A 595 -31.53 8.79 -22.51
CA ARG A 595 -31.59 7.90 -23.69
C ARG A 595 -32.15 6.54 -23.35
#